data_7eb0c9de2f056dbca1738e24885ea2b9
#
_entry.id   7eb0c9de2f056dbca1738e24885ea2b9
#
_cell.length_a   1.000
_cell.length_b   1.000
_cell.length_c   1.000
_cell.angle_alpha   90.00
_cell.angle_beta   90.00
_cell.angle_gamma   90.00
#
_symmetry.space_group_name_H-M   'P 1'
#
loop_
_entity.id
_entity.type
_entity.pdbx_description
1 polymer ?
#
loop_
_entity_poly.entity_id
_entity_poly.type
_entity_poly.pdbx_seq_one_letter_code
_entity_poly.pdbx_strand_id
1 'polypeptide(L)'
;MTGWRVAAASRAAARAAVLAAALVTVAAGAWGVLAQEPDVPVFRAGVSAVRVDVTVKDRQDRAVDGLTAADFELREDSVAQRVETAQFVRRDGTRQTNRDEALPIRSREHAESEAARDDVRLFAVFLDDYHVDKEPQVTFRVRDALEKFVKGFGPNDLLTVMDPLTPLSALRYTRSFDEIQARMRTFEGRRGQLFPVRSVMEEAQLQSSNVWQIRATVTLSALEALVSHLGGLGEGRKSVLFVSQGPPVSALMPENQVHLQSIVQAANRGNVTIHTFDPRALGNSQPGGSYALSHLAGETGGRVVANSNNPLPHLKLTLADASAYYVLGYTPTRTASDGRFHRIEVRVTRSGVRATARKGYWAPSAKEADRPVLPPREPVQEAALARLVVPQPGRVVETWLGVARGRDGHTRVEVVWDALVGARSGAAAAQLDVEVLDGGPREAGSRPRELEPGRPIRAAASEVFELPVGQRVAWQMTARAADGRVLDQWEQPMAVPDLQAGRVQLATPRVYVARTAPETRALDAGTARVPSASRRFARTDRVRVDVEGYAEGGARLAVSVDVLGSGGRSLVELPVGAGPAGLPRIALPVSSLAQGTYILRVRATAAGAGAEERIAFEVTP
;
A
#
# COMPACT_ATOMS: atom_id res chain seq x y z
N MET A 1 18.12 23.43 -82.05
CA MET A 1 17.38 22.38 -81.30
C MET A 1 17.93 22.21 -79.87
N THR A 2 18.03 23.28 -79.09
CA THR A 2 18.66 23.23 -77.75
C THR A 2 17.91 24.02 -76.65
N GLY A 3 16.67 24.45 -76.93
CA GLY A 3 15.91 25.30 -76.01
C GLY A 3 14.83 24.58 -75.12
N TRP A 4 14.49 23.34 -75.39
CA TRP A 4 13.31 22.68 -74.75
C TRP A 4 13.62 21.71 -73.64
N ARG A 5 14.89 21.37 -73.41
CA ARG A 5 15.26 20.44 -72.34
C ARG A 5 15.51 21.10 -70.95
N VAL A 6 15.77 22.41 -70.94
CA VAL A 6 16.05 23.13 -69.66
C VAL A 6 14.76 23.55 -68.96
N ALA A 7 13.68 23.80 -69.68
CA ALA A 7 12.39 24.21 -69.06
C ALA A 7 11.62 23.07 -68.41
N ALA A 8 11.87 21.81 -68.77
CA ALA A 8 11.23 20.64 -68.12
C ALA A 8 11.87 20.26 -66.81
N ALA A 9 13.19 20.44 -66.67
CA ALA A 9 13.90 20.13 -65.40
C ALA A 9 13.57 21.13 -64.28
N SER A 10 13.37 22.39 -64.56
CA SER A 10 13.02 23.43 -63.62
C SER A 10 11.61 23.28 -63.04
N ARG A 11 10.65 22.76 -63.79
CA ARG A 11 9.28 22.53 -63.36
C ARG A 11 9.14 21.25 -62.45
N ALA A 12 9.98 20.25 -62.69
CA ALA A 12 10.04 19.05 -61.88
C ALA A 12 10.67 19.35 -60.50
N ALA A 13 11.73 20.15 -60.45
CA ALA A 13 12.37 20.58 -59.20
C ALA A 13 11.45 21.48 -58.33
N ALA A 14 10.69 22.38 -58.96
CA ALA A 14 9.74 23.25 -58.27
C ALA A 14 8.54 22.45 -57.68
N ARG A 15 8.07 21.41 -58.38
CA ARG A 15 7.01 20.53 -57.87
C ARG A 15 7.48 19.61 -56.75
N ALA A 16 8.72 19.15 -56.77
CA ALA A 16 9.31 18.37 -55.68
C ALA A 16 9.53 19.21 -54.43
N ALA A 17 9.92 20.48 -54.58
CA ALA A 17 10.08 21.40 -53.44
C ALA A 17 8.74 21.77 -52.78
N VAL A 18 7.67 21.94 -53.54
CA VAL A 18 6.32 22.22 -52.99
C VAL A 18 5.74 20.99 -52.29
N LEU A 19 5.99 19.78 -52.81
CA LEU A 19 5.56 18.53 -52.13
C LEU A 19 6.37 18.25 -50.89
N ALA A 20 7.65 18.56 -50.83
CA ALA A 20 8.47 18.44 -49.64
C ALA A 20 8.08 19.46 -48.54
N ALA A 21 7.72 20.69 -48.91
CA ALA A 21 7.23 21.70 -47.99
C ALA A 21 5.84 21.37 -47.43
N ALA A 22 4.95 20.76 -48.23
CA ALA A 22 3.64 20.30 -47.77
C ALA A 22 3.74 19.08 -46.82
N LEU A 23 4.71 18.18 -46.99
CA LEU A 23 4.96 17.04 -46.12
C LEU A 23 5.57 17.47 -44.76
N VAL A 24 6.40 18.51 -44.75
CA VAL A 24 6.98 19.06 -43.50
C VAL A 24 5.91 19.81 -42.70
N THR A 25 4.97 20.50 -43.34
CA THR A 25 3.87 21.17 -42.62
C THR A 25 2.82 20.20 -42.07
N VAL A 26 2.58 19.05 -42.72
CA VAL A 26 1.70 18.01 -42.18
C VAL A 26 2.37 17.23 -41.03
N ALA A 27 3.70 17.01 -41.10
CA ALA A 27 4.44 16.39 -39.99
C ALA A 27 4.58 17.31 -38.77
N ALA A 28 4.66 18.63 -38.95
CA ALA A 28 4.68 19.61 -37.87
C ALA A 28 3.30 19.82 -37.21
N GLY A 29 2.20 19.57 -37.95
CA GLY A 29 0.83 19.63 -37.43
C GLY A 29 0.39 18.38 -36.67
N ALA A 30 1.07 17.23 -36.83
CA ALA A 30 0.74 15.98 -36.15
C ALA A 30 1.44 15.80 -34.79
N TRP A 31 2.35 16.71 -34.42
CA TRP A 31 3.04 16.70 -33.10
C TRP A 31 2.43 17.67 -32.10
N GLY A 32 1.31 18.30 -32.41
CA GLY A 32 0.63 19.30 -31.57
C GLY A 32 -0.55 18.80 -30.76
N VAL A 33 -0.85 17.49 -30.74
CA VAL A 33 -1.86 16.89 -29.85
C VAL A 33 -1.18 15.82 -28.99
N LEU A 34 -0.12 16.20 -28.26
CA LEU A 34 0.21 15.54 -27.02
C LEU A 34 -0.84 16.01 -26.01
N ALA A 35 -1.64 15.07 -25.51
CA ALA A 35 -2.54 15.31 -24.42
C ALA A 35 -1.78 16.09 -23.32
N GLN A 36 -2.21 17.31 -23.04
CA GLN A 36 -1.84 18.00 -21.82
C GLN A 36 -2.28 17.09 -20.67
N GLU A 37 -1.30 16.40 -20.06
CA GLU A 37 -1.51 15.88 -18.71
C GLU A 37 -1.99 17.06 -17.87
N PRO A 38 -3.05 16.87 -17.03
CA PRO A 38 -3.47 17.93 -16.14
C PRO A 38 -2.26 18.32 -15.30
N ASP A 39 -1.86 19.59 -15.39
CA ASP A 39 -0.81 20.19 -14.61
C ASP A 39 -1.16 20.00 -13.13
N VAL A 40 -0.60 18.97 -12.51
CA VAL A 40 -0.59 18.85 -11.06
C VAL A 40 0.33 19.97 -10.59
N PRO A 41 -0.16 20.98 -9.86
CA PRO A 41 0.69 22.08 -9.45
C PRO A 41 1.80 21.55 -8.57
N VAL A 42 3.02 21.47 -9.12
CA VAL A 42 4.24 21.17 -8.37
C VAL A 42 4.57 22.42 -7.57
N PHE A 43 4.22 22.44 -6.32
CA PHE A 43 4.62 23.49 -5.38
C PHE A 43 6.14 23.46 -5.22
N ARG A 44 6.80 24.51 -5.67
CA ARG A 44 8.27 24.63 -5.54
C ARG A 44 8.66 24.71 -4.07
N ALA A 45 9.66 23.96 -3.68
CA ALA A 45 10.26 24.01 -2.35
C ALA A 45 10.69 25.46 -2.01
N GLY A 46 10.08 26.03 -0.97
CA GLY A 46 10.40 27.38 -0.48
C GLY A 46 9.20 28.19 0.02
N VAL A 47 7.97 27.85 -0.38
CA VAL A 47 6.76 28.48 0.14
C VAL A 47 5.85 27.37 0.69
N SER A 48 5.59 27.40 2.00
CA SER A 48 4.72 26.41 2.65
C SER A 48 3.26 26.65 2.25
N ALA A 49 2.85 26.17 1.08
CA ALA A 49 1.46 26.21 0.66
C ALA A 49 0.62 25.25 1.51
N VAL A 50 -0.49 25.72 2.02
CA VAL A 50 -1.43 24.91 2.80
C VAL A 50 -2.53 24.40 1.89
N ARG A 51 -2.79 23.08 1.96
CA ARG A 51 -3.90 22.42 1.24
C ARG A 51 -5.05 22.17 2.20
N VAL A 52 -6.26 22.49 1.78
CA VAL A 52 -7.50 22.29 2.55
C VAL A 52 -8.54 21.58 1.71
N ASP A 53 -8.93 20.39 2.15
CA ASP A 53 -10.00 19.64 1.51
C ASP A 53 -11.37 20.16 2.01
N VAL A 54 -12.22 20.54 1.07
CA VAL A 54 -13.53 21.14 1.35
C VAL A 54 -14.62 20.38 0.61
N THR A 55 -15.53 19.80 1.36
CA THR A 55 -16.76 19.22 0.79
C THR A 55 -17.81 20.32 0.62
N VAL A 56 -18.28 20.53 -0.60
CA VAL A 56 -19.34 21.53 -0.90
C VAL A 56 -20.60 20.82 -1.36
N LYS A 57 -21.72 21.10 -0.72
CA LYS A 57 -23.00 20.44 -0.96
C LYS A 57 -24.16 21.41 -1.10
N ASP A 58 -25.14 21.05 -1.93
CA ASP A 58 -26.41 21.74 -2.04
C ASP A 58 -27.36 21.37 -0.87
N ARG A 59 -28.57 21.90 -0.91
CA ARG A 59 -29.63 21.65 0.10
C ARG A 59 -30.11 20.19 0.10
N GLN A 60 -29.83 19.41 -0.95
CA GLN A 60 -30.15 17.99 -1.09
C GLN A 60 -28.97 17.08 -0.78
N ASP A 61 -27.91 17.60 -0.13
CA ASP A 61 -26.66 16.89 0.17
C ASP A 61 -25.91 16.36 -1.06
N ARG A 62 -26.13 16.89 -2.27
CA ARG A 62 -25.39 16.53 -3.48
C ARG A 62 -24.15 17.40 -3.60
N ALA A 63 -23.05 16.81 -4.06
CA ALA A 63 -21.82 17.55 -4.31
C ALA A 63 -22.04 18.60 -5.41
N VAL A 64 -21.52 19.80 -5.18
CA VAL A 64 -21.57 20.93 -6.12
C VAL A 64 -20.22 21.02 -6.80
N ASP A 65 -20.21 21.00 -8.13
CA ASP A 65 -19.03 21.23 -8.97
C ASP A 65 -19.02 22.62 -9.61
N GLY A 66 -17.98 22.93 -10.40
CA GLY A 66 -17.88 24.19 -11.15
C GLY A 66 -17.62 25.42 -10.29
N LEU A 67 -17.11 25.28 -9.05
CA LEU A 67 -16.63 26.40 -8.26
C LEU A 67 -15.17 26.69 -8.57
N THR A 68 -14.79 27.96 -8.56
CA THR A 68 -13.44 28.47 -8.77
C THR A 68 -12.85 29.02 -7.47
N ALA A 69 -11.58 29.37 -7.44
CA ALA A 69 -10.94 29.96 -6.27
C ALA A 69 -11.67 31.22 -5.76
N ALA A 70 -12.29 31.99 -6.67
CA ALA A 70 -13.04 33.22 -6.34
C ALA A 70 -14.36 32.95 -5.59
N ASP A 71 -14.89 31.73 -5.67
CA ASP A 71 -16.10 31.34 -4.97
C ASP A 71 -15.86 30.98 -3.49
N PHE A 72 -14.59 30.92 -3.05
CA PHE A 72 -14.23 30.54 -1.69
C PHE A 72 -13.68 31.72 -0.89
N GLU A 73 -14.18 31.89 0.31
CA GLU A 73 -13.62 32.75 1.35
C GLU A 73 -12.93 31.87 2.38
N LEU A 74 -11.60 32.04 2.57
CA LEU A 74 -10.82 31.30 3.54
C LEU A 74 -10.26 32.26 4.57
N ARG A 75 -10.39 31.90 5.84
CA ARG A 75 -9.73 32.59 6.95
C ARG A 75 -8.86 31.63 7.73
N GLU A 76 -7.64 32.09 8.05
CA GLU A 76 -6.73 31.41 8.98
C GLU A 76 -6.55 32.31 10.19
N ASP A 77 -6.82 31.79 11.40
CA ASP A 77 -6.80 32.55 12.65
C ASP A 77 -7.56 33.87 12.56
N SER A 78 -8.73 33.85 11.92
CA SER A 78 -9.58 35.02 11.64
C SER A 78 -9.03 35.99 10.59
N VAL A 79 -7.82 35.78 10.05
CA VAL A 79 -7.22 36.61 8.99
C VAL A 79 -7.61 36.03 7.63
N ALA A 80 -8.16 36.88 6.75
CA ALA A 80 -8.51 36.46 5.40
C ALA A 80 -7.27 36.06 4.60
N GLN A 81 -7.36 34.91 3.94
CA GLN A 81 -6.32 34.36 3.07
C GLN A 81 -6.82 34.31 1.63
N ARG A 82 -5.92 34.54 0.69
CA ARG A 82 -6.24 34.42 -0.73
C ARG A 82 -6.18 32.95 -1.15
N VAL A 83 -7.29 32.40 -1.61
CA VAL A 83 -7.31 31.10 -2.25
C VAL A 83 -6.66 31.23 -3.64
N GLU A 84 -5.57 30.53 -3.87
CA GLU A 84 -4.81 30.55 -5.12
C GLU A 84 -5.31 29.51 -6.11
N THR A 85 -5.66 28.34 -5.58
CA THR A 85 -6.18 27.22 -6.39
C THR A 85 -7.40 26.59 -5.75
N ALA A 86 -8.36 26.16 -6.59
CA ALA A 86 -9.50 25.34 -6.19
C ALA A 86 -9.69 24.24 -7.24
N GLN A 87 -9.34 23.03 -6.88
CA GLN A 87 -9.45 21.88 -7.77
C GLN A 87 -10.58 20.96 -7.28
N PHE A 88 -11.55 20.66 -8.15
CA PHE A 88 -12.59 19.70 -7.85
C PHE A 88 -12.06 18.28 -8.09
N VAL A 89 -12.08 17.45 -7.05
CA VAL A 89 -11.67 16.05 -7.08
C VAL A 89 -12.92 15.19 -7.00
N ARG A 90 -13.08 14.29 -7.96
CA ARG A 90 -14.11 13.27 -7.95
C ARG A 90 -13.47 11.89 -7.94
N ARG A 91 -13.78 11.09 -6.92
CA ARG A 91 -13.32 9.72 -6.73
C ARG A 91 -14.53 8.85 -6.41
N ASP A 92 -15.21 8.39 -7.42
CA ASP A 92 -16.47 7.61 -7.27
C ASP A 92 -16.23 6.09 -7.22
N GLY A 93 -14.98 5.66 -7.14
CA GLY A 93 -14.62 4.25 -7.12
C GLY A 93 -14.66 3.59 -8.50
N THR A 94 -15.06 4.33 -9.56
CA THR A 94 -14.98 3.85 -10.94
C THR A 94 -13.60 4.15 -11.53
N ARG A 95 -13.13 3.31 -12.45
CA ARG A 95 -11.86 3.54 -13.13
C ARG A 95 -12.01 4.60 -14.20
N GLN A 96 -11.15 5.60 -14.17
CA GLN A 96 -11.05 6.61 -15.24
C GLN A 96 -10.04 6.26 -16.33
N THR A 97 -9.32 5.16 -16.24
CA THR A 97 -8.28 4.79 -17.21
C THR A 97 -8.44 3.36 -17.71
N ASN A 98 -8.15 3.14 -19.01
CA ASN A 98 -8.03 1.84 -19.69
C ASN A 98 -6.88 0.95 -19.15
N ARG A 99 -6.63 0.94 -17.85
CA ARG A 99 -5.70 0.00 -17.24
C ARG A 99 -6.45 -1.27 -16.88
N ASP A 100 -5.87 -2.36 -17.32
CA ASP A 100 -6.24 -3.74 -17.03
C ASP A 100 -6.72 -3.96 -15.60
N GLU A 101 -7.56 -4.99 -15.41
CA GLU A 101 -8.15 -5.40 -14.13
C GLU A 101 -7.24 -5.11 -12.94
N ALA A 102 -7.79 -4.48 -11.90
CA ALA A 102 -7.02 -4.16 -10.71
C ALA A 102 -6.35 -5.42 -10.20
N LEU A 103 -5.03 -5.49 -10.35
CA LEU A 103 -4.26 -6.62 -9.87
C LEU A 103 -4.59 -6.87 -8.39
N PRO A 104 -4.85 -8.11 -8.00
CA PRO A 104 -5.11 -8.43 -6.60
C PRO A 104 -3.92 -7.97 -5.76
N ILE A 105 -4.20 -7.31 -4.65
CA ILE A 105 -3.16 -6.85 -3.72
C ILE A 105 -2.49 -8.06 -3.10
N ARG A 106 -1.20 -8.22 -3.37
CA ARG A 106 -0.43 -9.43 -3.01
C ARG A 106 0.60 -9.20 -1.93
N SER A 107 0.99 -7.94 -1.66
CA SER A 107 1.93 -7.60 -0.59
C SER A 107 1.47 -6.35 0.14
N ARG A 108 2.05 -6.09 1.31
CA ARG A 108 1.80 -4.90 2.11
C ARG A 108 2.28 -3.65 1.36
N GLU A 109 3.46 -3.71 0.78
CA GLU A 109 4.07 -2.62 0.03
C GLU A 109 3.23 -2.29 -1.22
N HIS A 110 2.73 -3.31 -1.93
CA HIS A 110 1.77 -3.12 -3.02
C HIS A 110 0.49 -2.46 -2.52
N ALA A 111 -0.04 -2.89 -1.37
CA ALA A 111 -1.22 -2.27 -0.76
C ALA A 111 -0.98 -0.80 -0.39
N GLU A 112 0.17 -0.49 0.19
CA GLU A 112 0.56 0.87 0.56
C GLU A 112 0.81 1.75 -0.67
N SER A 113 1.44 1.21 -1.71
CA SER A 113 1.61 1.89 -3.00
C SER A 113 0.28 2.19 -3.69
N GLU A 114 -0.63 1.21 -3.72
CA GLU A 114 -1.98 1.41 -4.26
C GLU A 114 -2.80 2.41 -3.42
N ALA A 115 -2.64 2.39 -2.10
CA ALA A 115 -3.31 3.33 -1.20
C ALA A 115 -2.79 4.77 -1.32
N ALA A 116 -1.54 4.94 -1.78
CA ALA A 116 -0.93 6.25 -2.01
C ALA A 116 -1.36 6.89 -3.35
N ARG A 117 -2.03 6.15 -4.23
CA ARG A 117 -2.45 6.67 -5.55
C ARG A 117 -3.55 7.71 -5.42
N ASP A 118 -3.49 8.73 -6.27
CA ASP A 118 -4.46 9.84 -6.27
C ASP A 118 -5.85 9.46 -6.77
N ASP A 119 -5.99 8.38 -7.56
CA ASP A 119 -7.27 7.91 -8.09
C ASP A 119 -7.96 6.85 -7.19
N VAL A 120 -7.29 6.41 -6.13
CA VAL A 120 -7.79 5.42 -5.16
C VAL A 120 -8.45 6.12 -3.97
N ARG A 121 -9.65 5.67 -3.61
CA ARG A 121 -10.33 6.07 -2.39
C ARG A 121 -10.05 5.06 -1.28
N LEU A 122 -9.32 5.51 -0.26
CA LEU A 122 -8.94 4.68 0.89
C LEU A 122 -9.91 4.89 2.06
N PHE A 123 -10.49 3.80 2.52
CA PHE A 123 -11.42 3.79 3.64
C PHE A 123 -11.01 2.76 4.70
N ALA A 124 -10.90 3.18 5.95
CA ALA A 124 -10.67 2.29 7.07
C ALA A 124 -11.91 2.21 7.96
N VAL A 125 -12.32 1.01 8.34
CA VAL A 125 -13.38 0.79 9.32
C VAL A 125 -12.75 0.35 10.64
N PHE A 126 -12.87 1.18 11.67
CA PHE A 126 -12.42 0.84 13.02
C PHE A 126 -13.60 0.36 13.85
N LEU A 127 -13.58 -0.90 14.23
CA LEU A 127 -14.63 -1.58 15.00
C LEU A 127 -14.26 -1.61 16.49
N ASP A 128 -14.80 -0.69 17.25
CA ASP A 128 -14.54 -0.59 18.68
C ASP A 128 -15.46 -1.55 19.48
N ASP A 129 -15.09 -2.81 19.53
CA ASP A 129 -15.85 -3.82 20.25
C ASP A 129 -15.89 -3.57 21.78
N TYR A 130 -14.91 -2.89 22.34
CA TYR A 130 -14.86 -2.56 23.76
C TYR A 130 -15.95 -1.57 24.19
N HIS A 131 -16.38 -0.68 23.31
CA HIS A 131 -17.36 0.37 23.59
C HIS A 131 -18.64 0.22 22.77
N VAL A 132 -18.92 -0.95 22.23
CA VAL A 132 -20.23 -1.30 21.65
C VAL A 132 -20.90 -2.35 22.54
N ASP A 133 -22.18 -2.11 22.89
CA ASP A 133 -22.95 -3.02 23.73
C ASP A 133 -23.06 -4.41 23.08
N LYS A 134 -23.03 -5.44 23.96
CA LYS A 134 -23.10 -6.87 23.56
C LYS A 134 -24.50 -7.33 23.14
N GLU A 135 -25.52 -6.48 23.36
CA GLU A 135 -26.90 -6.85 23.04
C GLU A 135 -27.03 -7.27 21.58
N PRO A 136 -27.70 -8.41 21.33
CA PRO A 136 -27.85 -8.95 19.96
C PRO A 136 -28.42 -7.93 18.96
N GLN A 137 -29.31 -7.06 19.41
CA GLN A 137 -29.93 -6.02 18.57
C GLN A 137 -28.92 -4.96 18.13
N VAL A 138 -27.99 -4.54 19.02
CA VAL A 138 -26.94 -3.55 18.71
C VAL A 138 -25.92 -4.17 17.76
N THR A 139 -25.45 -5.38 18.07
CA THR A 139 -24.54 -6.14 17.22
C THR A 139 -25.11 -6.40 15.83
N PHE A 140 -26.39 -6.81 15.74
CA PHE A 140 -27.09 -7.02 14.46
C PHE A 140 -27.15 -5.71 13.66
N ARG A 141 -27.46 -4.59 14.30
CA ARG A 141 -27.53 -3.27 13.64
C ARG A 141 -26.18 -2.85 13.04
N VAL A 142 -25.10 -3.07 13.77
CA VAL A 142 -23.73 -2.81 13.24
C VAL A 142 -23.48 -3.67 12.01
N ARG A 143 -23.68 -4.97 12.11
CA ARG A 143 -23.42 -5.92 11.01
C ARG A 143 -24.26 -5.59 9.78
N ASP A 144 -25.56 -5.41 9.92
CA ASP A 144 -26.49 -5.08 8.82
C ASP A 144 -26.12 -3.76 8.15
N ALA A 145 -25.85 -2.71 8.95
CA ALA A 145 -25.50 -1.41 8.42
C ALA A 145 -24.18 -1.43 7.64
N LEU A 146 -23.15 -2.10 8.18
CA LEU A 146 -21.84 -2.20 7.54
C LEU A 146 -21.85 -3.11 6.31
N GLU A 147 -22.57 -4.23 6.35
CA GLU A 147 -22.73 -5.10 5.16
C GLU A 147 -23.34 -4.35 3.99
N LYS A 148 -24.37 -3.54 4.26
CA LYS A 148 -25.02 -2.70 3.25
C LYS A 148 -24.13 -1.51 2.82
N PHE A 149 -23.35 -0.97 3.73
CA PHE A 149 -22.42 0.13 3.46
C PHE A 149 -21.32 -0.29 2.50
N VAL A 150 -20.73 -1.48 2.70
CA VAL A 150 -19.65 -2.01 1.84
C VAL A 150 -20.11 -2.21 0.39
N LYS A 151 -21.38 -2.46 0.14
CA LYS A 151 -21.95 -2.55 -1.23
C LYS A 151 -21.89 -1.23 -2.01
N GLY A 152 -21.62 -0.11 -1.34
CA GLY A 152 -21.47 1.21 -1.97
C GLY A 152 -20.06 1.50 -2.51
N PHE A 153 -19.10 0.60 -2.32
CA PHE A 153 -17.73 0.77 -2.80
C PHE A 153 -17.57 0.25 -4.21
N GLY A 154 -16.71 0.90 -4.97
CA GLY A 154 -16.38 0.54 -6.35
C GLY A 154 -15.09 -0.29 -6.45
N PRO A 155 -14.77 -0.81 -7.64
CA PRO A 155 -13.63 -1.71 -7.84
C PRO A 155 -12.26 -1.04 -7.60
N ASN A 156 -12.20 0.29 -7.60
CA ASN A 156 -10.96 1.03 -7.36
C ASN A 156 -10.76 1.44 -5.89
N ASP A 157 -11.74 1.16 -5.04
CA ASP A 157 -11.67 1.50 -3.63
C ASP A 157 -10.83 0.48 -2.86
N LEU A 158 -10.11 0.98 -1.86
CA LEU A 158 -9.38 0.17 -0.91
C LEU A 158 -10.01 0.26 0.47
N LEU A 159 -10.28 -0.89 1.06
CA LEU A 159 -10.81 -0.98 2.41
C LEU A 159 -9.84 -1.72 3.34
N THR A 160 -9.85 -1.30 4.59
CA THR A 160 -9.24 -2.05 5.70
C THR A 160 -10.16 -2.06 6.91
N VAL A 161 -10.04 -3.10 7.74
CA VAL A 161 -10.79 -3.21 9.00
C VAL A 161 -9.82 -3.43 10.14
N MET A 162 -10.01 -2.70 11.22
CA MET A 162 -9.21 -2.77 12.43
C MET A 162 -10.11 -2.80 13.67
N ASP A 163 -9.71 -3.50 14.70
CA ASP A 163 -10.26 -3.44 16.06
C ASP A 163 -9.16 -2.98 17.04
N PRO A 164 -9.49 -2.65 18.31
CA PRO A 164 -8.50 -2.12 19.27
C PRO A 164 -7.28 -3.01 19.51
N LEU A 165 -7.37 -4.32 19.28
CA LEU A 165 -6.28 -5.26 19.48
C LEU A 165 -5.56 -5.65 18.17
N THR A 166 -6.02 -5.18 17.03
CA THR A 166 -5.36 -5.44 15.74
C THR A 166 -4.06 -4.62 15.65
N PRO A 167 -2.89 -5.25 15.59
CA PRO A 167 -1.64 -4.50 15.38
C PRO A 167 -1.57 -3.93 13.97
N LEU A 168 -0.92 -2.77 13.81
CA LEU A 168 -0.74 -2.14 12.49
C LEU A 168 -0.05 -3.06 11.47
N SER A 169 0.85 -3.93 11.93
CA SER A 169 1.51 -4.93 11.07
C SER A 169 0.54 -5.97 10.47
N ALA A 170 -0.63 -6.14 11.07
CA ALA A 170 -1.68 -7.04 10.57
C ALA A 170 -2.73 -6.34 9.70
N LEU A 171 -2.64 -5.02 9.51
CA LEU A 171 -3.53 -4.29 8.60
C LEU A 171 -3.38 -4.82 7.18
N ARG A 172 -4.53 -5.03 6.52
CA ARG A 172 -4.62 -5.44 5.13
C ARG A 172 -5.55 -4.47 4.40
N TYR A 173 -5.04 -3.90 3.33
CA TYR A 173 -5.85 -3.13 2.40
C TYR A 173 -6.30 -4.07 1.29
N THR A 174 -7.60 -4.14 1.04
CA THR A 174 -8.16 -5.09 0.08
C THR A 174 -9.25 -4.44 -0.77
N ARG A 175 -9.42 -4.96 -1.98
CA ARG A 175 -10.57 -4.74 -2.86
C ARG A 175 -11.56 -5.90 -2.79
N SER A 176 -11.24 -6.95 -2.03
CA SER A 176 -12.13 -8.09 -1.80
C SER A 176 -13.18 -7.72 -0.74
N PHE A 177 -14.32 -7.26 -1.20
CA PHE A 177 -15.42 -6.87 -0.31
C PHE A 177 -16.02 -8.05 0.44
N ASP A 178 -15.93 -9.26 -0.11
CA ASP A 178 -16.39 -10.49 0.57
C ASP A 178 -15.54 -10.76 1.82
N GLU A 179 -14.23 -10.56 1.76
CA GLU A 179 -13.33 -10.69 2.92
C GLU A 179 -13.69 -9.68 4.01
N ILE A 180 -13.93 -8.43 3.62
CA ILE A 180 -14.36 -7.36 4.53
C ILE A 180 -15.71 -7.70 5.16
N GLN A 181 -16.69 -8.14 4.37
CA GLN A 181 -18.00 -8.55 4.88
C GLN A 181 -17.91 -9.74 5.83
N ALA A 182 -17.08 -10.73 5.54
CA ALA A 182 -16.84 -11.87 6.42
C ALA A 182 -16.35 -11.40 7.80
N ARG A 183 -15.43 -10.46 7.83
CA ARG A 183 -14.92 -9.85 9.08
C ARG A 183 -16.00 -9.05 9.83
N MET A 184 -16.83 -8.31 9.12
CA MET A 184 -17.95 -7.55 9.71
C MET A 184 -19.04 -8.46 10.29
N ARG A 185 -19.32 -9.61 9.66
CA ARG A 185 -20.30 -10.59 10.15
C ARG A 185 -19.88 -11.23 11.48
N THR A 186 -18.59 -11.31 11.77
CA THR A 186 -18.06 -11.84 13.04
C THR A 186 -17.95 -10.79 14.15
N PHE A 187 -18.24 -9.53 13.84
CA PHE A 187 -18.19 -8.46 14.84
C PHE A 187 -19.19 -8.70 15.97
N GLU A 188 -18.75 -8.55 17.19
CA GLU A 188 -19.58 -8.58 18.39
C GLU A 188 -19.17 -7.46 19.34
N GLY A 189 -20.15 -6.71 19.85
CA GLY A 189 -19.92 -5.76 20.90
C GLY A 189 -19.57 -6.46 22.21
N ARG A 190 -18.66 -5.87 22.97
CA ARG A 190 -18.15 -6.46 24.22
C ARG A 190 -18.17 -5.50 25.41
N ARG A 191 -18.92 -4.42 25.31
CA ARG A 191 -19.05 -3.47 26.40
C ARG A 191 -19.62 -4.20 27.62
N GLY A 192 -18.94 -4.08 28.75
CA GLY A 192 -19.31 -4.79 29.98
C GLY A 192 -18.88 -6.25 30.05
N GLN A 193 -18.33 -6.82 29.01
CA GLN A 193 -17.92 -8.22 28.98
C GLN A 193 -16.40 -8.33 29.15
N LEU A 194 -15.96 -9.07 30.16
CA LEU A 194 -14.55 -9.30 30.45
C LEU A 194 -14.07 -10.66 29.88
N PHE A 195 -14.96 -11.64 29.79
CA PHE A 195 -14.67 -13.00 29.33
C PHE A 195 -15.54 -13.39 28.11
N PRO A 196 -15.07 -14.32 27.24
CA PRO A 196 -13.74 -14.92 27.24
C PRO A 196 -12.64 -13.92 26.85
N VAL A 197 -11.44 -14.15 27.34
CA VAL A 197 -10.22 -13.40 26.98
C VAL A 197 -9.76 -13.83 25.59
N ARG A 198 -9.41 -12.88 24.72
CA ARG A 198 -9.00 -13.14 23.33
C ARG A 198 -7.48 -13.12 23.11
N SER A 199 -6.75 -12.52 24.06
CA SER A 199 -5.30 -12.37 23.95
C SER A 199 -4.64 -12.22 25.31
N VAL A 200 -3.33 -12.46 25.36
CA VAL A 200 -2.50 -12.20 26.55
C VAL A 200 -2.59 -10.73 26.99
N MET A 201 -2.72 -9.80 26.06
CA MET A 201 -2.91 -8.37 26.37
C MET A 201 -4.24 -8.13 27.10
N GLU A 202 -5.32 -8.78 26.71
CA GLU A 202 -6.60 -8.71 27.43
C GLU A 202 -6.52 -9.32 28.83
N GLU A 203 -5.82 -10.45 28.97
CA GLU A 203 -5.60 -11.08 30.26
C GLU A 203 -4.85 -10.15 31.22
N ALA A 204 -3.81 -9.47 30.71
CA ALA A 204 -3.09 -8.46 31.48
C ALA A 204 -3.97 -7.27 31.91
N GLN A 205 -4.94 -6.87 31.09
CA GLN A 205 -5.91 -5.82 31.46
C GLN A 205 -6.77 -6.21 32.66
N LEU A 206 -7.12 -7.49 32.80
CA LEU A 206 -7.96 -7.98 33.91
C LEU A 206 -7.27 -7.89 35.26
N GLN A 207 -5.95 -7.79 35.28
CA GLN A 207 -5.18 -7.61 36.53
C GLN A 207 -5.28 -6.17 37.06
N SER A 208 -5.81 -5.24 36.29
CA SER A 208 -6.00 -3.85 36.70
C SER A 208 -7.33 -3.63 37.38
N SER A 209 -7.32 -2.82 38.45
CA SER A 209 -8.54 -2.36 39.13
C SER A 209 -9.45 -1.47 38.25
N ASN A 210 -8.93 -0.96 37.10
CA ASN A 210 -9.64 -0.04 36.21
C ASN A 210 -9.62 -0.49 34.74
N VAL A 211 -10.16 -1.67 34.48
CA VAL A 211 -10.24 -2.28 33.15
C VAL A 211 -10.90 -1.35 32.11
N TRP A 212 -11.90 -0.59 32.53
CA TRP A 212 -12.64 0.31 31.63
C TRP A 212 -11.78 1.46 31.11
N GLN A 213 -10.98 2.05 31.98
CA GLN A 213 -10.05 3.10 31.60
C GLN A 213 -8.96 2.56 30.67
N ILE A 214 -8.41 1.38 30.99
CA ILE A 214 -7.41 0.74 30.13
C ILE A 214 -7.98 0.46 28.74
N ARG A 215 -9.20 -0.08 28.66
CA ARG A 215 -9.86 -0.33 27.37
C ARG A 215 -10.09 0.96 26.56
N ALA A 216 -10.49 2.04 27.22
CA ALA A 216 -10.62 3.35 26.57
C ALA A 216 -9.27 3.84 26.03
N THR A 217 -8.20 3.75 26.83
CA THR A 217 -6.84 4.10 26.41
C THR A 217 -6.36 3.24 25.24
N VAL A 218 -6.59 1.92 25.29
CA VAL A 218 -6.23 0.99 24.20
C VAL A 218 -6.97 1.34 22.91
N THR A 219 -8.27 1.61 22.98
CA THR A 219 -9.06 2.02 21.80
C THR A 219 -8.54 3.32 21.19
N LEU A 220 -8.33 4.35 22.03
CA LEU A 220 -7.87 5.65 21.55
C LEU A 220 -6.45 5.57 20.99
N SER A 221 -5.54 4.85 21.67
CA SER A 221 -4.18 4.64 21.17
C SER A 221 -4.15 3.86 19.84
N ALA A 222 -5.01 2.84 19.69
CA ALA A 222 -5.11 2.09 18.44
C ALA A 222 -5.68 2.95 17.31
N LEU A 223 -6.68 3.80 17.59
CA LEU A 223 -7.21 4.75 16.62
C LEU A 223 -6.17 5.81 16.23
N GLU A 224 -5.39 6.33 17.19
CA GLU A 224 -4.28 7.25 16.95
C GLU A 224 -3.22 6.62 16.04
N ALA A 225 -2.85 5.38 16.32
CA ALA A 225 -1.89 4.63 15.51
C ALA A 225 -2.40 4.39 14.07
N LEU A 226 -3.69 4.02 13.91
CA LEU A 226 -4.30 3.88 12.59
C LEU A 226 -4.30 5.21 11.81
N VAL A 227 -4.75 6.29 12.43
CA VAL A 227 -4.82 7.60 11.80
C VAL A 227 -3.44 8.11 11.38
N SER A 228 -2.42 7.93 12.25
CA SER A 228 -1.03 8.28 11.96
C SER A 228 -0.46 7.45 10.80
N HIS A 229 -0.75 6.15 10.77
CA HIS A 229 -0.34 5.25 9.68
C HIS A 229 -0.99 5.65 8.35
N LEU A 230 -2.31 5.89 8.33
CA LEU A 230 -3.01 6.35 7.14
C LEU A 230 -2.47 7.70 6.65
N GLY A 231 -2.14 8.61 7.56
CA GLY A 231 -1.55 9.91 7.24
C GLY A 231 -0.22 9.80 6.50
N GLY A 232 0.55 8.71 6.73
CA GLY A 232 1.81 8.42 6.04
C GLY A 232 1.66 7.83 4.62
N LEU A 233 0.44 7.45 4.20
CA LEU A 233 0.19 6.79 2.91
C LEU A 233 -0.03 7.78 1.73
N GLY A 234 0.69 8.87 1.69
CA GLY A 234 0.56 9.86 0.62
C GLY A 234 -0.33 11.06 1.02
N GLU A 235 -0.51 12.01 0.11
CA GLU A 235 -1.17 13.29 0.38
C GLU A 235 -2.70 13.26 0.20
N GLY A 236 -3.22 12.29 -0.55
CA GLY A 236 -4.65 12.17 -0.85
C GLY A 236 -5.51 12.04 0.41
N ARG A 237 -6.77 12.45 0.33
CA ARG A 237 -7.75 12.33 1.44
C ARG A 237 -8.01 10.86 1.75
N LYS A 238 -7.95 10.48 3.03
CA LYS A 238 -8.31 9.17 3.57
C LYS A 238 -9.49 9.31 4.51
N SER A 239 -10.29 8.26 4.63
CA SER A 239 -11.48 8.27 5.50
C SER A 239 -11.42 7.13 6.50
N VAL A 240 -11.79 7.41 7.74
CA VAL A 240 -11.99 6.43 8.80
C VAL A 240 -13.46 6.45 9.21
N LEU A 241 -14.09 5.28 9.29
CA LEU A 241 -15.38 5.10 9.94
C LEU A 241 -15.13 4.47 11.32
N PHE A 242 -15.22 5.26 12.35
CA PHE A 242 -15.09 4.81 13.75
C PHE A 242 -16.46 4.36 14.26
N VAL A 243 -16.64 3.06 14.41
CA VAL A 243 -17.86 2.40 14.90
C VAL A 243 -17.73 2.18 16.39
N SER A 244 -18.40 2.99 17.19
CA SER A 244 -18.31 2.99 18.65
C SER A 244 -19.50 3.70 19.28
N GLN A 245 -19.84 3.36 20.49
CA GLN A 245 -20.73 4.18 21.34
C GLN A 245 -19.96 5.28 22.08
N GLY A 246 -18.66 5.40 21.81
CA GLY A 246 -17.73 6.38 22.33
C GLY A 246 -17.02 5.93 23.60
N PRO A 247 -15.68 5.93 23.58
CA PRO A 247 -14.90 5.73 24.81
C PRO A 247 -15.18 6.88 25.78
N PRO A 248 -15.16 6.62 27.10
CA PRO A 248 -15.39 7.65 28.10
C PRO A 248 -14.26 8.69 28.08
N VAL A 249 -14.63 9.94 27.93
CA VAL A 249 -13.73 11.11 28.00
C VAL A 249 -14.32 12.11 28.96
N SER A 250 -13.62 12.41 30.03
CA SER A 250 -14.06 13.35 31.04
C SER A 250 -12.85 14.06 31.68
N ALA A 251 -13.13 15.09 32.49
CA ALA A 251 -12.09 15.75 33.26
C ALA A 251 -11.40 14.83 34.28
N LEU A 252 -12.05 13.72 34.65
CA LEU A 252 -11.48 12.68 35.54
C LEU A 252 -10.56 11.70 34.81
N MET A 253 -10.45 11.79 33.49
CA MET A 253 -9.63 10.94 32.62
C MET A 253 -8.83 11.82 31.66
N PRO A 254 -7.87 12.61 32.16
CA PRO A 254 -7.11 13.57 31.36
C PRO A 254 -6.29 12.90 30.24
N GLU A 255 -5.83 11.67 30.45
CA GLU A 255 -5.10 10.91 29.43
C GLU A 255 -5.95 10.68 28.17
N ASN A 256 -7.25 10.37 28.34
CA ASN A 256 -8.14 10.15 27.22
C ASN A 256 -8.40 11.46 26.43
N GLN A 257 -8.35 12.63 27.08
CA GLN A 257 -8.42 13.92 26.39
C GLN A 257 -7.13 14.19 25.57
N VAL A 258 -5.98 13.84 26.12
CA VAL A 258 -4.69 13.96 25.41
C VAL A 258 -4.70 13.09 24.15
N HIS A 259 -5.10 11.83 24.24
CA HIS A 259 -5.24 10.94 23.09
C HIS A 259 -6.23 11.49 22.06
N LEU A 260 -7.36 12.01 22.50
CA LEU A 260 -8.35 12.59 21.60
C LEU A 260 -7.78 13.77 20.80
N GLN A 261 -7.02 14.64 21.45
CA GLN A 261 -6.31 15.74 20.80
C GLN A 261 -5.22 15.24 19.84
N SER A 262 -4.43 14.26 20.25
CA SER A 262 -3.40 13.64 19.40
C SER A 262 -3.99 13.02 18.14
N ILE A 263 -5.15 12.33 18.25
CA ILE A 263 -5.86 11.77 17.10
C ILE A 263 -6.27 12.88 16.12
N VAL A 264 -6.85 13.97 16.63
CA VAL A 264 -7.25 15.12 15.80
C VAL A 264 -6.05 15.76 15.13
N GLN A 265 -4.92 15.91 15.85
CA GLN A 265 -3.68 16.44 15.30
C GLN A 265 -3.14 15.55 14.17
N ALA A 266 -3.05 14.24 14.43
CA ALA A 266 -2.60 13.27 13.44
C ALA A 266 -3.52 13.24 12.20
N ALA A 267 -4.83 13.28 12.41
CA ALA A 267 -5.82 13.30 11.34
C ALA A 267 -5.68 14.56 10.45
N ASN A 268 -5.58 15.72 11.07
CA ASN A 268 -5.45 16.99 10.35
C ASN A 268 -4.11 17.11 9.63
N ARG A 269 -3.01 16.58 10.20
CA ARG A 269 -1.68 16.53 9.57
C ARG A 269 -1.65 15.57 8.39
N GLY A 270 -2.25 14.38 8.55
CA GLY A 270 -2.23 13.31 7.56
C GLY A 270 -3.37 13.34 6.54
N ASN A 271 -4.20 14.40 6.51
CA ASN A 271 -5.40 14.49 5.66
C ASN A 271 -6.34 13.29 5.82
N VAL A 272 -6.60 12.90 7.06
CA VAL A 272 -7.53 11.82 7.43
C VAL A 272 -8.82 12.41 7.98
N THR A 273 -9.95 12.09 7.37
CA THR A 273 -11.28 12.47 7.85
C THR A 273 -11.86 11.34 8.69
N ILE A 274 -12.30 11.63 9.91
CA ILE A 274 -12.92 10.65 10.80
C ILE A 274 -14.43 10.85 10.81
N HIS A 275 -15.15 9.88 10.25
CA HIS A 275 -16.60 9.76 10.43
C HIS A 275 -16.86 8.84 11.61
N THR A 276 -17.91 9.10 12.37
CA THR A 276 -18.25 8.26 13.53
C THR A 276 -19.65 7.66 13.36
N PHE A 277 -19.78 6.39 13.77
CA PHE A 277 -21.04 5.68 13.77
C PHE A 277 -21.34 5.13 15.17
N ASP A 278 -22.36 5.72 15.79
CA ASP A 278 -22.96 5.22 17.05
C ASP A 278 -24.14 4.30 16.72
N PRO A 279 -24.03 3.00 17.01
CA PRO A 279 -25.05 2.02 16.65
C PRO A 279 -26.28 2.05 17.56
N ARG A 280 -26.35 2.92 18.58
CA ARG A 280 -27.53 3.02 19.45
C ARG A 280 -28.76 3.51 18.67
N ALA A 281 -29.91 3.04 19.10
CA ALA A 281 -31.19 3.47 18.56
C ALA A 281 -31.53 4.91 18.95
N LEU A 282 -32.51 5.47 18.29
CA LEU A 282 -33.06 6.77 18.63
C LEU A 282 -33.49 6.84 20.12
N GLY A 283 -33.06 7.86 20.82
CA GLY A 283 -33.38 8.10 22.24
C GLY A 283 -32.41 7.45 23.25
N ASN A 284 -31.46 6.59 22.82
CA ASN A 284 -30.54 5.89 23.72
C ASN A 284 -29.13 6.52 23.80
N SER A 285 -28.97 7.78 23.41
CA SER A 285 -27.68 8.46 23.49
C SER A 285 -27.27 8.78 24.93
N GLN A 286 -26.04 8.42 25.28
CA GLN A 286 -25.44 8.79 26.57
C GLN A 286 -24.47 9.97 26.38
N PRO A 287 -24.51 11.02 27.24
CA PRO A 287 -23.77 12.26 27.00
C PRO A 287 -22.24 12.10 26.90
N GLY A 288 -21.64 11.24 27.71
CA GLY A 288 -20.16 11.12 27.77
C GLY A 288 -19.51 10.50 26.53
N GLY A 289 -20.14 9.49 25.91
CA GLY A 289 -19.63 8.86 24.68
C GLY A 289 -19.84 9.74 23.44
N SER A 290 -20.96 10.49 23.40
CA SER A 290 -21.30 11.40 22.30
C SER A 290 -20.26 12.52 22.10
N TYR A 291 -19.58 12.96 23.18
CA TYR A 291 -18.57 14.02 23.09
C TYR A 291 -17.37 13.56 22.24
N ALA A 292 -16.78 12.39 22.54
CA ALA A 292 -15.63 11.89 21.80
C ALA A 292 -15.93 11.72 20.30
N LEU A 293 -17.09 11.14 19.99
CA LEU A 293 -17.53 10.92 18.61
C LEU A 293 -17.75 12.24 17.86
N SER A 294 -18.45 13.19 18.50
CA SER A 294 -18.73 14.50 17.91
C SER A 294 -17.48 15.34 17.73
N HIS A 295 -16.55 15.26 18.70
CA HIS A 295 -15.28 15.97 18.66
C HIS A 295 -14.41 15.45 17.50
N LEU A 296 -14.18 14.13 17.41
CA LEU A 296 -13.39 13.53 16.35
C LEU A 296 -13.92 13.87 14.96
N ALA A 297 -15.23 13.68 14.74
CA ALA A 297 -15.83 13.99 13.45
C ALA A 297 -15.78 15.50 13.15
N GLY A 298 -16.17 16.34 14.11
CA GLY A 298 -16.26 17.78 13.91
C GLY A 298 -14.91 18.45 13.65
N GLU A 299 -13.83 18.02 14.33
CA GLU A 299 -12.49 18.61 14.17
C GLU A 299 -11.78 18.14 12.88
N THR A 300 -12.17 16.99 12.33
CA THR A 300 -11.55 16.41 11.13
C THR A 300 -12.39 16.57 9.86
N GLY A 301 -13.52 17.30 9.94
CA GLY A 301 -14.43 17.52 8.81
C GLY A 301 -15.26 16.28 8.43
N GLY A 302 -15.44 15.36 9.36
CA GLY A 302 -16.25 14.16 9.18
C GLY A 302 -17.72 14.34 9.59
N ARG A 303 -18.48 13.23 9.55
CA ARG A 303 -19.90 13.17 9.94
C ARG A 303 -20.08 12.31 11.18
N VAL A 304 -21.05 12.71 12.00
CA VAL A 304 -21.57 11.87 13.10
C VAL A 304 -22.83 11.18 12.59
N VAL A 305 -22.81 9.85 12.57
CA VAL A 305 -23.97 9.00 12.32
C VAL A 305 -24.42 8.44 13.66
N ALA A 306 -25.45 9.03 14.24
CA ALA A 306 -25.96 8.66 15.55
C ALA A 306 -27.47 8.89 15.61
N ASN A 307 -28.12 8.41 16.67
CA ASN A 307 -29.53 8.67 16.95
C ASN A 307 -30.46 8.26 15.78
N SER A 308 -30.21 7.14 15.11
CA SER A 308 -30.97 6.72 13.95
C SER A 308 -31.35 5.26 14.02
N ASN A 309 -32.61 4.96 13.74
CA ASN A 309 -33.07 3.58 13.56
C ASN A 309 -32.74 3.03 12.17
N ASN A 310 -32.41 3.91 11.21
CA ASN A 310 -31.92 3.53 9.89
C ASN A 310 -30.62 4.32 9.57
N PRO A 311 -29.46 3.84 9.98
CA PRO A 311 -28.19 4.56 9.78
C PRO A 311 -27.68 4.54 8.34
N LEU A 312 -28.15 3.63 7.48
CA LEU A 312 -27.60 3.40 6.13
C LEU A 312 -27.62 4.65 5.23
N PRO A 313 -28.69 5.47 5.15
CA PRO A 313 -28.66 6.70 4.36
C PRO A 313 -27.53 7.65 4.82
N HIS A 314 -27.33 7.78 6.13
CA HIS A 314 -26.29 8.65 6.70
C HIS A 314 -24.88 8.09 6.44
N LEU A 315 -24.68 6.77 6.52
CA LEU A 315 -23.42 6.12 6.15
C LEU A 315 -23.11 6.31 4.66
N LYS A 316 -24.09 6.23 3.78
CA LYS A 316 -23.89 6.54 2.35
C LYS A 316 -23.43 7.98 2.11
N LEU A 317 -23.86 8.92 2.94
CA LEU A 317 -23.37 10.31 2.86
C LEU A 317 -21.90 10.43 3.25
N THR A 318 -21.37 9.59 4.17
CA THR A 318 -19.92 9.58 4.48
C THR A 318 -19.09 9.15 3.27
N LEU A 319 -19.61 8.16 2.53
CA LEU A 319 -18.98 7.71 1.28
C LEU A 319 -19.03 8.79 0.19
N ALA A 320 -20.17 9.47 0.07
CA ALA A 320 -20.33 10.58 -0.86
C ALA A 320 -19.40 11.77 -0.53
N ASP A 321 -19.15 12.05 0.76
CA ASP A 321 -18.19 13.08 1.19
C ASP A 321 -16.75 12.72 0.82
N ALA A 322 -16.39 11.44 0.88
CA ALA A 322 -15.09 10.94 0.45
C ALA A 322 -14.92 10.92 -1.09
N SER A 323 -16.05 10.99 -1.82
CA SER A 323 -16.08 10.83 -3.29
C SER A 323 -15.92 12.14 -4.05
N ALA A 324 -16.34 13.27 -3.48
CA ALA A 324 -16.36 14.54 -4.20
C ALA A 324 -16.07 15.72 -3.25
N TYR A 325 -14.97 16.41 -3.50
CA TYR A 325 -14.51 17.53 -2.68
C TYR A 325 -13.62 18.47 -3.49
N TYR A 326 -13.40 19.67 -2.97
CA TYR A 326 -12.42 20.63 -3.48
C TYR A 326 -11.13 20.53 -2.69
N VAL A 327 -10.01 20.62 -3.37
CA VAL A 327 -8.69 20.87 -2.79
C VAL A 327 -8.37 22.33 -3.01
N LEU A 328 -8.40 23.11 -1.94
CA LEU A 328 -8.01 24.53 -1.95
C LEU A 328 -6.53 24.63 -1.61
N GLY A 329 -5.80 25.46 -2.34
CA GLY A 329 -4.41 25.82 -2.07
C GLY A 329 -4.31 27.32 -1.77
N TYR A 330 -3.58 27.66 -0.71
CA TYR A 330 -3.24 29.04 -0.37
C TYR A 330 -1.88 29.14 0.31
N THR A 331 -1.26 30.29 0.20
CA THR A 331 -0.02 30.61 0.92
C THR A 331 -0.35 31.45 2.14
N PRO A 332 -0.08 30.97 3.37
CA PRO A 332 -0.34 31.74 4.58
C PRO A 332 0.38 33.09 4.58
N THR A 333 -0.29 34.17 4.97
CA THR A 333 0.31 35.50 5.09
C THR A 333 1.31 35.62 6.25
N ARG A 334 1.28 34.64 7.18
CA ARG A 334 2.25 34.50 8.27
C ARG A 334 2.98 33.18 8.09
N THR A 335 4.29 33.17 8.38
CA THR A 335 5.13 31.98 8.22
C THR A 335 4.63 30.85 9.12
N ALA A 336 4.16 29.77 8.53
CA ALA A 336 3.53 28.66 9.23
C ALA A 336 4.52 27.57 9.67
N SER A 337 5.60 27.94 10.36
CA SER A 337 6.59 26.98 10.90
C SER A 337 6.77 27.15 12.41
N ASP A 338 5.69 27.42 13.12
CA ASP A 338 5.70 27.76 14.54
C ASP A 338 5.32 26.60 15.47
N GLY A 339 4.95 25.43 14.91
CA GLY A 339 4.55 24.26 15.67
C GLY A 339 3.17 24.41 16.35
N ARG A 340 2.33 25.35 15.91
CA ARG A 340 1.04 25.64 16.52
C ARG A 340 -0.12 25.19 15.67
N PHE A 341 -1.29 25.12 16.28
CA PHE A 341 -2.54 24.89 15.59
C PHE A 341 -3.08 26.20 15.00
N HIS A 342 -3.33 26.18 13.68
CA HIS A 342 -3.94 27.29 12.94
C HIS A 342 -5.37 26.93 12.59
N ARG A 343 -6.31 27.76 13.04
CA ARG A 343 -7.72 27.57 12.78
C ARG A 343 -8.09 27.99 11.36
N ILE A 344 -8.80 27.13 10.63
CA ILE A 344 -9.29 27.41 9.29
C ILE A 344 -10.81 27.51 9.29
N GLU A 345 -11.32 28.54 8.63
CA GLU A 345 -12.74 28.71 8.32
C GLU A 345 -12.88 28.89 6.82
N VAL A 346 -13.72 28.06 6.20
CA VAL A 346 -14.02 28.13 4.77
C VAL A 346 -15.51 28.41 4.58
N ARG A 347 -15.81 29.40 3.74
CA ARG A 347 -17.16 29.72 3.28
C ARG A 347 -17.21 29.71 1.76
N VAL A 348 -18.39 29.50 1.22
CA VAL A 348 -18.64 29.60 -0.22
C VAL A 348 -19.60 30.80 -0.43
N THR A 349 -19.25 31.66 -1.37
CA THR A 349 -20.02 32.86 -1.69
C THR A 349 -21.35 32.55 -2.39
N ARG A 350 -21.43 31.41 -3.10
CA ARG A 350 -22.62 30.93 -3.79
C ARG A 350 -23.76 30.62 -2.78
N SER A 351 -24.92 31.16 -2.99
CA SER A 351 -26.09 30.92 -2.15
C SER A 351 -26.59 29.47 -2.29
N GLY A 352 -27.17 28.92 -1.20
CA GLY A 352 -27.82 27.62 -1.21
C GLY A 352 -26.86 26.43 -1.14
N VAL A 353 -25.56 26.66 -0.93
CA VAL A 353 -24.56 25.63 -0.73
C VAL A 353 -23.94 25.71 0.67
N ARG A 354 -23.40 24.59 1.14
CA ARG A 354 -22.72 24.51 2.43
C ARG A 354 -21.32 23.91 2.23
N ALA A 355 -20.31 24.58 2.75
CA ALA A 355 -18.96 24.08 2.82
C ALA A 355 -18.70 23.37 4.16
N THR A 356 -17.98 22.25 4.13
CA THR A 356 -17.48 21.55 5.31
C THR A 356 -16.02 21.23 5.08
N ALA A 357 -15.16 21.64 6.01
CA ALA A 357 -13.73 21.41 5.99
C ALA A 357 -13.24 21.03 7.40
N ARG A 358 -12.00 20.54 7.51
CA ARG A 358 -11.32 20.44 8.80
C ARG A 358 -11.20 21.82 9.44
N LYS A 359 -11.26 21.89 10.77
CA LYS A 359 -11.26 23.18 11.48
C LYS A 359 -9.89 23.85 11.58
N GLY A 360 -8.84 23.19 11.14
CA GLY A 360 -7.51 23.76 11.16
C GLY A 360 -6.42 22.72 10.81
N TYR A 361 -5.20 23.12 10.96
CA TYR A 361 -4.02 22.27 10.81
C TYR A 361 -2.94 22.65 11.83
N TRP A 362 -2.06 21.71 12.09
CA TRP A 362 -0.84 21.98 12.86
C TRP A 362 0.29 22.34 11.90
N ALA A 363 0.80 23.56 12.03
CA ALA A 363 1.99 23.95 11.29
C ALA A 363 3.19 23.12 11.77
N PRO A 364 4.11 22.71 10.89
CA PRO A 364 5.35 22.08 11.32
C PRO A 364 6.12 23.05 12.20
N SER A 365 6.78 22.56 13.25
CA SER A 365 7.75 23.38 13.97
C SER A 365 8.97 23.64 13.08
N ALA A 366 9.74 24.70 13.34
CA ALA A 366 10.97 24.98 12.61
C ALA A 366 11.90 23.74 12.57
N LYS A 367 11.96 22.99 13.68
CA LYS A 367 12.75 21.76 13.78
C LYS A 367 12.20 20.60 12.93
N GLU A 368 10.91 20.56 12.67
CA GLU A 368 10.28 19.58 11.77
C GLU A 368 10.36 20.01 10.30
N ALA A 369 10.29 21.32 10.04
CA ALA A 369 10.46 21.89 8.71
C ALA A 369 11.90 21.70 8.18
N ASP A 370 12.90 21.72 9.07
CA ASP A 370 14.31 21.47 8.76
C ASP A 370 14.63 19.95 8.63
N ARG A 371 13.68 19.06 8.90
CA ARG A 371 13.90 17.64 8.61
C ARG A 371 14.04 17.44 7.11
N PRO A 372 15.16 16.86 6.64
CA PRO A 372 15.29 16.55 5.23
C PRO A 372 14.10 15.67 4.81
N VAL A 373 13.34 16.14 3.84
CA VAL A 373 12.35 15.31 3.15
C VAL A 373 13.11 14.10 2.63
N LEU A 374 12.80 12.91 3.14
CA LEU A 374 13.41 11.70 2.61
C LEU A 374 13.09 11.68 1.11
N PRO A 375 14.11 11.55 0.25
CA PRO A 375 13.88 11.49 -1.19
C PRO A 375 12.88 10.36 -1.47
N PRO A 376 12.03 10.50 -2.51
CA PRO A 376 11.19 9.41 -2.96
C PRO A 376 12.03 8.14 -3.05
N ARG A 377 11.47 7.00 -2.63
CA ARG A 377 12.18 5.72 -2.75
C ARG A 377 12.59 5.53 -4.21
N GLU A 378 13.82 5.11 -4.43
CA GLU A 378 14.27 4.79 -5.78
C GLU A 378 13.36 3.68 -6.37
N PRO A 379 12.97 3.76 -7.67
CA PRO A 379 12.10 2.76 -8.29
C PRO A 379 12.58 1.31 -8.11
N VAL A 380 13.90 1.10 -8.11
CA VAL A 380 14.52 -0.23 -7.87
C VAL A 380 14.27 -0.72 -6.44
N GLN A 381 14.25 0.18 -5.47
CA GLN A 381 13.98 -0.12 -4.07
C GLN A 381 12.50 -0.45 -3.85
N GLU A 382 11.63 0.30 -4.51
CA GLU A 382 10.20 0.06 -4.49
C GLU A 382 9.84 -1.29 -5.11
N ALA A 383 10.48 -1.63 -6.24
CA ALA A 383 10.35 -2.94 -6.88
C ALA A 383 10.86 -4.08 -6.00
N ALA A 384 11.94 -3.90 -5.25
CA ALA A 384 12.44 -4.91 -4.31
C ALA A 384 11.46 -5.15 -3.15
N LEU A 385 10.90 -4.07 -2.58
CA LEU A 385 9.89 -4.15 -1.53
C LEU A 385 8.58 -4.79 -2.03
N ALA A 386 8.17 -4.50 -3.26
CA ALA A 386 6.99 -5.10 -3.89
C ALA A 386 7.13 -6.62 -4.12
N ARG A 387 8.36 -7.13 -4.19
CA ARG A 387 8.65 -8.58 -4.26
C ARG A 387 8.58 -9.28 -2.90
N LEU A 388 8.53 -8.54 -1.80
CA LEU A 388 8.37 -9.11 -0.46
C LEU A 388 6.93 -9.58 -0.29
N VAL A 389 6.69 -10.84 -0.65
CA VAL A 389 5.37 -11.45 -0.54
C VAL A 389 5.03 -11.63 0.93
N VAL A 390 4.03 -10.87 1.40
CA VAL A 390 3.41 -11.12 2.70
C VAL A 390 2.36 -12.22 2.50
N PRO A 391 2.38 -13.33 3.26
CA PRO A 391 1.35 -14.36 3.15
C PRO A 391 -0.03 -13.73 3.30
N GLN A 392 -0.88 -13.90 2.30
CA GLN A 392 -2.27 -13.46 2.36
C GLN A 392 -3.09 -14.47 3.18
N PRO A 393 -4.18 -14.04 3.83
CA PRO A 393 -5.13 -14.99 4.42
C PRO A 393 -5.58 -16.00 3.36
N GLY A 394 -5.44 -17.29 3.68
CA GLY A 394 -5.75 -18.37 2.73
C GLY A 394 -4.56 -18.94 1.96
N ARG A 395 -3.41 -18.28 1.94
CA ARG A 395 -2.18 -18.86 1.38
C ARG A 395 -1.75 -20.06 2.20
N VAL A 396 -1.47 -21.15 1.51
CA VAL A 396 -0.99 -22.40 2.13
C VAL A 396 0.45 -22.73 1.77
N VAL A 397 1.00 -22.06 0.74
CA VAL A 397 2.37 -22.23 0.24
C VAL A 397 3.00 -20.86 -0.02
N GLU A 398 4.25 -20.73 0.37
CA GLU A 398 5.10 -19.59 0.02
C GLU A 398 5.97 -19.97 -1.18
N THR A 399 6.13 -19.07 -2.15
CA THR A 399 6.91 -19.33 -3.37
C THR A 399 7.89 -18.21 -3.66
N TRP A 400 9.00 -18.55 -4.29
CA TRP A 400 10.00 -17.60 -4.76
C TRP A 400 10.51 -18.00 -6.15
N LEU A 401 10.73 -17.00 -7.01
CA LEU A 401 11.29 -17.16 -8.34
C LEU A 401 12.70 -16.54 -8.38
N GLY A 402 13.70 -17.34 -8.71
CA GLY A 402 15.07 -16.90 -8.93
C GLY A 402 15.47 -17.06 -10.37
N VAL A 403 16.27 -16.13 -10.90
CA VAL A 403 16.80 -16.21 -12.27
C VAL A 403 18.32 -16.30 -12.25
N ALA A 404 18.86 -17.09 -13.17
CA ALA A 404 20.29 -17.24 -13.39
C ALA A 404 20.56 -17.47 -14.88
N ARG A 405 21.84 -17.36 -15.31
CA ARG A 405 22.23 -17.69 -16.69
C ARG A 405 21.96 -19.17 -16.96
N GLY A 406 21.22 -19.44 -18.00
CA GLY A 406 20.93 -20.78 -18.50
C GLY A 406 21.86 -21.21 -19.62
N ARG A 407 21.54 -22.32 -20.27
CA ARG A 407 22.28 -22.90 -21.42
C ARG A 407 21.74 -22.29 -22.72
N ASP A 408 22.55 -22.30 -23.76
CA ASP A 408 22.18 -21.99 -25.14
C ASP A 408 21.39 -20.66 -25.30
N GLY A 409 21.79 -19.62 -24.55
CA GLY A 409 21.14 -18.31 -24.61
C GLY A 409 19.82 -18.20 -23.85
N HIS A 410 19.44 -19.25 -23.09
CA HIS A 410 18.25 -19.24 -22.24
C HIS A 410 18.56 -18.62 -20.86
N THR A 411 17.51 -18.24 -20.16
CA THR A 411 17.58 -17.91 -18.74
C THR A 411 17.03 -19.06 -17.92
N ARG A 412 17.80 -19.49 -16.95
CA ARG A 412 17.39 -20.49 -15.96
C ARG A 412 16.53 -19.84 -14.89
N VAL A 413 15.31 -20.31 -14.75
CA VAL A 413 14.38 -19.87 -13.71
C VAL A 413 14.22 -20.99 -12.69
N GLU A 414 14.50 -20.69 -11.43
CA GLU A 414 14.30 -21.62 -10.31
C GLU A 414 13.07 -21.20 -9.53
N VAL A 415 12.07 -22.08 -9.49
CA VAL A 415 10.86 -21.93 -8.68
C VAL A 415 11.09 -22.67 -7.38
N VAL A 416 11.02 -21.97 -6.26
CA VAL A 416 11.17 -22.55 -4.92
C VAL A 416 9.85 -22.39 -4.17
N TRP A 417 9.46 -23.41 -3.41
CA TRP A 417 8.28 -23.35 -2.56
C TRP A 417 8.52 -23.97 -1.20
N ASP A 418 7.75 -23.50 -0.23
CA ASP A 418 7.75 -24.00 1.14
C ASP A 418 6.32 -23.96 1.72
N ALA A 419 6.01 -24.90 2.59
CA ALA A 419 4.73 -24.91 3.29
C ALA A 419 4.69 -23.77 4.31
N LEU A 420 3.60 -22.99 4.32
CA LEU A 420 3.37 -21.99 5.35
C LEU A 420 3.07 -22.66 6.69
N VAL A 421 3.99 -22.52 7.63
CA VAL A 421 3.80 -22.97 9.01
C VAL A 421 2.72 -22.12 9.67
N GLY A 422 1.63 -22.75 10.12
CA GLY A 422 0.53 -22.07 10.83
C GLY A 422 -0.60 -21.59 9.93
N ALA A 423 -0.72 -22.05 8.69
CA ALA A 423 -1.90 -21.85 7.87
C ALA A 423 -3.13 -22.40 8.64
N ARG A 424 -4.06 -21.50 9.00
CA ARG A 424 -5.26 -21.81 9.81
C ARG A 424 -6.32 -22.65 9.09
N SER A 425 -6.11 -23.00 7.83
CA SER A 425 -6.96 -23.95 7.13
C SER A 425 -6.56 -25.35 7.59
N GLY A 426 -7.46 -26.08 8.23
CA GLY A 426 -7.24 -27.46 8.73
C GLY A 426 -6.93 -28.50 7.66
N ALA A 427 -6.63 -28.07 6.43
CA ALA A 427 -6.18 -28.88 5.31
C ALA A 427 -4.74 -28.47 4.97
N ALA A 428 -3.79 -29.35 5.27
CA ALA A 428 -2.41 -29.19 4.82
C ALA A 428 -2.37 -29.32 3.28
N ALA A 429 -1.71 -28.40 2.60
CA ALA A 429 -1.42 -28.56 1.18
C ALA A 429 -0.51 -29.79 0.99
N ALA A 430 -0.92 -30.71 0.13
CA ALA A 430 -0.22 -31.95 -0.14
C ALA A 430 0.58 -31.89 -1.46
N GLN A 431 0.10 -31.11 -2.43
CA GLN A 431 0.66 -31.01 -3.77
C GLN A 431 0.67 -29.57 -4.26
N LEU A 432 1.70 -29.19 -5.03
CA LEU A 432 1.81 -27.95 -5.75
C LEU A 432 2.00 -28.24 -7.24
N ASP A 433 1.09 -27.77 -8.06
CA ASP A 433 1.24 -27.76 -9.51
C ASP A 433 1.82 -26.40 -9.91
N VAL A 434 2.85 -26.41 -10.75
CA VAL A 434 3.50 -25.20 -11.28
C VAL A 434 3.41 -25.27 -12.80
N GLU A 435 2.74 -24.33 -13.40
CA GLU A 435 2.58 -24.22 -14.85
C GLU A 435 3.17 -22.91 -15.36
N VAL A 436 3.76 -22.95 -16.55
CA VAL A 436 4.27 -21.77 -17.26
C VAL A 436 3.34 -21.49 -18.42
N LEU A 437 2.69 -20.33 -18.38
CA LEU A 437 1.80 -19.87 -19.44
C LEU A 437 2.54 -18.85 -20.31
N ASP A 438 2.47 -19.01 -21.63
CA ASP A 438 2.99 -18.02 -22.56
C ASP A 438 2.19 -16.72 -22.46
N GLY A 439 2.88 -15.58 -22.33
CA GLY A 439 2.30 -14.27 -22.00
C GLY A 439 1.69 -13.52 -23.18
N GLY A 440 0.83 -14.18 -23.98
CA GLY A 440 -0.08 -13.52 -24.90
C GLY A 440 -1.49 -13.41 -24.31
N PRO A 441 -2.36 -12.49 -24.81
CA PRO A 441 -3.77 -12.56 -24.45
C PRO A 441 -4.26 -13.97 -24.79
N ARG A 442 -5.00 -14.59 -23.86
CA ARG A 442 -5.54 -15.95 -23.99
C ARG A 442 -6.20 -16.13 -25.37
N GLU A 443 -5.47 -16.57 -26.36
CA GLU A 443 -6.05 -17.25 -27.50
C GLU A 443 -6.53 -18.60 -27.01
N ALA A 444 -7.82 -18.82 -27.13
CA ALA A 444 -8.45 -20.09 -26.80
C ALA A 444 -7.78 -21.21 -27.61
N GLY A 445 -6.83 -21.92 -27.01
CA GLY A 445 -6.10 -23.00 -27.67
C GLY A 445 -4.64 -23.21 -27.28
N SER A 446 -4.00 -22.31 -26.52
CA SER A 446 -2.66 -22.57 -25.99
C SER A 446 -2.71 -23.66 -24.93
N ARG A 447 -2.14 -24.83 -25.25
CA ARG A 447 -2.02 -25.93 -24.30
C ARG A 447 -0.94 -25.59 -23.28
N PRO A 448 -1.24 -25.68 -21.97
CA PRO A 448 -0.20 -25.59 -20.95
C PRO A 448 0.83 -26.69 -21.23
N ARG A 449 2.12 -26.37 -21.09
CA ARG A 449 3.16 -27.38 -21.09
C ARG A 449 2.99 -28.16 -19.80
N GLU A 450 2.38 -29.34 -19.87
CA GLU A 450 2.17 -30.21 -18.72
C GLU A 450 3.52 -30.57 -18.14
N LEU A 451 3.77 -30.12 -16.94
CA LEU A 451 4.82 -30.60 -16.06
C LEU A 451 4.25 -31.77 -15.25
N GLU A 452 5.09 -32.71 -14.87
CA GLU A 452 4.65 -33.88 -14.11
C GLU A 452 3.78 -33.47 -12.91
N PRO A 453 2.53 -33.95 -12.81
CA PRO A 453 1.62 -33.49 -11.79
C PRO A 453 2.03 -33.96 -10.39
N GLY A 454 1.92 -33.06 -9.43
CA GLY A 454 1.77 -33.43 -8.03
C GLY A 454 3.01 -33.78 -7.25
N ARG A 455 3.96 -32.83 -7.06
CA ARG A 455 5.03 -33.04 -6.08
C ARG A 455 4.54 -32.74 -4.65
N PRO A 456 4.81 -33.62 -3.68
CA PRO A 456 4.35 -33.42 -2.31
C PRO A 456 5.02 -32.21 -1.64
N ILE A 457 4.23 -31.35 -1.02
CA ILE A 457 4.71 -30.22 -0.20
C ILE A 457 5.00 -30.74 1.22
N ARG A 458 6.06 -31.53 1.38
CA ARG A 458 6.46 -32.03 2.70
C ARG A 458 7.68 -31.30 3.26
N ALA A 459 8.41 -30.59 2.41
CA ALA A 459 9.60 -29.79 2.74
C ALA A 459 9.80 -28.73 1.65
N ALA A 460 10.66 -27.74 1.91
CA ALA A 460 11.12 -26.82 0.88
C ALA A 460 11.65 -27.60 -0.33
N ALA A 461 11.17 -27.26 -1.51
CA ALA A 461 11.58 -27.89 -2.76
C ALA A 461 11.76 -26.82 -3.86
N SER A 462 12.49 -27.19 -4.92
CA SER A 462 12.68 -26.31 -6.07
C SER A 462 12.58 -27.07 -7.39
N GLU A 463 12.18 -26.36 -8.43
CA GLU A 463 12.18 -26.83 -9.81
C GLU A 463 12.84 -25.79 -10.72
N VAL A 464 13.54 -26.28 -11.76
CA VAL A 464 14.34 -25.43 -12.65
C VAL A 464 13.82 -25.52 -14.08
N PHE A 465 13.63 -24.36 -14.70
CA PHE A 465 13.15 -24.20 -16.07
C PHE A 465 14.19 -23.42 -16.88
N GLU A 466 14.37 -23.79 -18.13
CA GLU A 466 15.16 -23.03 -19.11
C GLU A 466 14.21 -22.32 -20.07
N LEU A 467 14.16 -20.99 -20.03
CA LEU A 467 13.24 -20.17 -20.80
C LEU A 467 13.98 -19.25 -21.77
N PRO A 468 13.43 -19.03 -22.98
CA PRO A 468 13.98 -18.05 -23.92
C PRO A 468 14.02 -16.64 -23.33
N VAL A 469 15.10 -15.91 -23.57
CA VAL A 469 15.25 -14.53 -23.12
C VAL A 469 14.23 -13.61 -23.78
N GLY A 470 13.77 -12.57 -23.04
CA GLY A 470 12.83 -11.56 -23.52
C GLY A 470 11.37 -12.01 -23.61
N GLN A 471 11.09 -13.29 -23.37
CA GLN A 471 9.72 -13.79 -23.33
C GLN A 471 8.97 -13.29 -22.09
N ARG A 472 7.66 -13.01 -22.24
CA ARG A 472 6.77 -12.76 -21.11
C ARG A 472 6.03 -14.03 -20.80
N VAL A 473 6.10 -14.47 -19.56
CA VAL A 473 5.42 -15.67 -19.07
C VAL A 473 4.60 -15.34 -17.83
N ALA A 474 3.56 -16.12 -17.58
CA ALA A 474 2.87 -16.15 -16.30
C ALA A 474 3.07 -17.51 -15.64
N TRP A 475 3.50 -17.51 -14.39
CA TRP A 475 3.59 -18.69 -13.56
C TRP A 475 2.25 -18.91 -12.89
N GLN A 476 1.55 -19.97 -13.24
CA GLN A 476 0.35 -20.40 -12.55
C GLN A 476 0.71 -21.47 -11.53
N MET A 477 0.35 -21.23 -10.28
CA MET A 477 0.64 -22.12 -9.17
C MET A 477 -0.66 -22.53 -8.50
N THR A 478 -0.89 -23.84 -8.37
CA THR A 478 -2.11 -24.41 -7.79
C THR A 478 -1.75 -25.34 -6.66
N ALA A 479 -2.13 -24.99 -5.42
CA ALA A 479 -1.94 -25.83 -4.25
C ALA A 479 -3.18 -26.71 -4.00
N ARG A 480 -2.96 -28.00 -3.82
CA ARG A 480 -4.03 -28.99 -3.62
C ARG A 480 -3.87 -29.73 -2.30
N ALA A 481 -5.00 -30.12 -1.71
CA ALA A 481 -5.06 -31.08 -0.62
C ALA A 481 -4.80 -32.52 -1.13
N ALA A 482 -4.59 -33.46 -0.21
CA ALA A 482 -4.36 -34.88 -0.54
C ALA A 482 -5.54 -35.53 -1.28
N ASP A 483 -6.74 -34.99 -1.16
CA ASP A 483 -7.96 -35.40 -1.87
C ASP A 483 -8.12 -34.76 -3.27
N GLY A 484 -7.12 -33.98 -3.72
CA GLY A 484 -7.12 -33.29 -4.99
C GLY A 484 -7.86 -31.94 -4.99
N ARG A 485 -8.51 -31.56 -3.92
CA ARG A 485 -9.23 -30.29 -3.81
C ARG A 485 -8.26 -29.11 -3.85
N VAL A 486 -8.55 -28.12 -4.70
CA VAL A 486 -7.78 -26.85 -4.77
C VAL A 486 -7.94 -26.07 -3.47
N LEU A 487 -6.82 -25.76 -2.82
CA LEU A 487 -6.75 -24.96 -1.61
C LEU A 487 -6.42 -23.51 -1.91
N ASP A 488 -5.53 -23.29 -2.89
CA ASP A 488 -5.06 -21.97 -3.28
C ASP A 488 -4.61 -22.00 -4.75
N GLN A 489 -4.82 -20.91 -5.48
CA GLN A 489 -4.37 -20.75 -6.86
C GLN A 489 -3.99 -19.28 -7.10
N TRP A 490 -2.84 -19.07 -7.76
CA TRP A 490 -2.39 -17.72 -8.10
C TRP A 490 -1.53 -17.69 -9.34
N GLU A 491 -1.44 -16.53 -9.96
CA GLU A 491 -0.57 -16.26 -11.10
C GLU A 491 0.50 -15.23 -10.71
N GLN A 492 1.70 -15.41 -11.26
CA GLN A 492 2.78 -14.45 -11.12
C GLN A 492 3.38 -14.15 -12.51
N PRO A 493 3.14 -12.96 -13.08
CA PRO A 493 3.74 -12.58 -14.35
C PRO A 493 5.23 -12.31 -14.19
N MET A 494 6.01 -12.69 -15.22
CA MET A 494 7.44 -12.45 -15.27
C MET A 494 7.89 -12.16 -16.71
N ALA A 495 8.71 -11.12 -16.88
CA ALA A 495 9.52 -10.98 -18.10
C ALA A 495 10.83 -11.73 -17.88
N VAL A 496 11.15 -12.66 -18.76
CA VAL A 496 12.40 -13.45 -18.69
C VAL A 496 13.59 -12.54 -19.03
N PRO A 497 14.47 -12.22 -18.06
CA PRO A 497 15.56 -11.28 -18.30
C PRO A 497 16.64 -11.91 -19.19
N ASP A 498 17.33 -11.07 -19.96
CA ASP A 498 18.53 -11.48 -20.67
C ASP A 498 19.76 -11.31 -19.77
N LEU A 499 20.23 -12.40 -19.22
CA LEU A 499 21.45 -12.45 -18.41
C LEU A 499 22.73 -12.76 -19.24
N GLN A 500 22.61 -12.89 -20.57
CA GLN A 500 23.74 -13.01 -21.50
C GLN A 500 24.24 -11.65 -21.95
N ALA A 501 23.34 -10.65 -22.06
CA ALA A 501 23.65 -9.30 -22.49
C ALA A 501 24.28 -8.47 -21.35
N GLY A 502 25.23 -7.61 -21.70
CA GLY A 502 25.84 -6.66 -20.79
C GLY A 502 27.18 -7.12 -20.19
N ARG A 503 27.96 -6.13 -19.73
CA ARG A 503 29.34 -6.36 -19.24
C ARG A 503 29.39 -7.02 -17.87
N VAL A 504 28.44 -6.69 -17.01
CA VAL A 504 28.27 -7.27 -15.67
C VAL A 504 26.78 -7.53 -15.43
N GLN A 505 26.46 -8.74 -14.96
CA GLN A 505 25.11 -9.16 -14.63
C GLN A 505 25.10 -9.92 -13.30
N LEU A 506 24.00 -9.85 -12.58
CA LEU A 506 23.75 -10.62 -11.36
C LEU A 506 22.57 -11.55 -11.56
N ALA A 507 22.72 -12.81 -11.17
CA ALA A 507 21.61 -13.70 -10.94
C ALA A 507 20.85 -13.26 -9.68
N THR A 508 19.59 -13.68 -9.53
CA THR A 508 18.86 -13.46 -8.28
C THR A 508 19.58 -14.18 -7.14
N PRO A 509 20.02 -13.47 -6.09
CA PRO A 509 20.75 -14.08 -4.99
C PRO A 509 19.89 -15.13 -4.26
N ARG A 510 20.48 -16.27 -3.97
CA ARG A 510 19.83 -17.40 -3.29
C ARG A 510 19.97 -17.27 -1.79
N VAL A 511 18.85 -17.29 -1.10
CA VAL A 511 18.80 -17.18 0.36
C VAL A 511 18.55 -18.56 0.97
N TYR A 512 19.38 -18.95 1.91
CA TYR A 512 19.27 -20.20 2.66
C TYR A 512 19.05 -19.90 4.13
N VAL A 513 18.13 -20.63 4.75
CA VAL A 513 17.75 -20.43 6.16
C VAL A 513 17.95 -21.74 6.93
N ALA A 514 18.49 -21.64 8.14
CA ALA A 514 18.56 -22.75 9.08
C ALA A 514 17.88 -22.37 10.38
N ARG A 515 16.93 -23.20 10.78
CA ARG A 515 16.11 -23.05 12.02
C ARG A 515 16.39 -24.14 13.03
N THR A 516 17.01 -25.24 12.59
CA THR A 516 17.32 -26.39 13.43
C THR A 516 18.83 -26.67 13.42
N ALA A 517 19.31 -27.42 14.41
CA ALA A 517 20.72 -27.79 14.49
C ALA A 517 21.22 -28.63 13.28
N PRO A 518 20.45 -29.58 12.72
CA PRO A 518 20.81 -30.25 11.48
C PRO A 518 20.93 -29.31 10.29
N GLU A 519 19.96 -28.38 10.12
CA GLU A 519 19.98 -27.38 9.03
C GLU A 519 21.17 -26.43 9.19
N THR A 520 21.50 -26.02 10.42
CA THR A 520 22.68 -25.18 10.68
C THR A 520 23.96 -25.90 10.24
N ARG A 521 24.10 -27.18 10.57
CA ARG A 521 25.27 -27.98 10.11
C ARG A 521 25.32 -28.08 8.60
N ALA A 522 24.19 -28.30 7.93
CA ALA A 522 24.13 -28.35 6.47
C ALA A 522 24.44 -27.00 5.83
N LEU A 523 23.98 -25.89 6.47
CA LEU A 523 24.27 -24.55 6.02
C LEU A 523 25.75 -24.21 6.13
N ASP A 524 26.37 -24.51 7.28
CA ASP A 524 27.80 -24.27 7.55
C ASP A 524 28.70 -25.15 6.65
N ALA A 525 28.33 -26.41 6.43
CA ALA A 525 29.02 -27.34 5.52
C ALA A 525 28.82 -26.99 4.03
N GLY A 526 27.93 -26.06 3.69
CA GLY A 526 27.61 -25.72 2.30
C GLY A 526 26.82 -26.80 1.54
N THR A 527 26.22 -27.76 2.25
CA THR A 527 25.41 -28.85 1.68
C THR A 527 23.91 -28.55 1.61
N ALA A 528 23.46 -27.39 2.11
CA ALA A 528 22.10 -26.93 1.93
C ALA A 528 21.81 -26.74 0.43
N ARG A 529 20.82 -27.47 -0.12
CA ARG A 529 20.59 -27.56 -1.58
C ARG A 529 19.44 -26.70 -2.06
N VAL A 530 18.41 -26.51 -1.23
CA VAL A 530 17.19 -25.78 -1.60
C VAL A 530 17.21 -24.40 -0.94
N PRO A 531 17.09 -23.30 -1.72
CA PRO A 531 16.93 -21.97 -1.16
C PRO A 531 15.60 -21.86 -0.39
N SER A 532 15.46 -20.87 0.47
CA SER A 532 14.22 -20.56 1.15
C SER A 532 13.27 -19.78 0.22
N ALA A 533 12.02 -20.18 0.17
CA ALA A 533 10.97 -19.37 -0.46
C ALA A 533 10.65 -18.13 0.39
N SER A 534 10.76 -18.25 1.72
CA SER A 534 10.47 -17.15 2.65
C SER A 534 11.56 -16.08 2.63
N ARG A 535 11.08 -14.84 2.77
CA ARG A 535 11.90 -13.66 3.04
C ARG A 535 11.62 -13.08 4.43
N ARG A 536 11.05 -13.91 5.31
CA ARG A 536 10.81 -13.59 6.71
C ARG A 536 11.68 -14.46 7.58
N PHE A 537 12.44 -13.81 8.43
CA PHE A 537 13.43 -14.44 9.28
C PHE A 537 13.18 -14.09 10.73
N ALA A 538 13.13 -15.09 11.60
CA ALA A 538 13.20 -14.87 13.02
C ALA A 538 14.61 -14.43 13.41
N ARG A 539 14.74 -13.68 14.49
CA ARG A 539 16.05 -13.25 14.99
C ARG A 539 16.96 -14.41 15.41
N THR A 540 16.38 -15.57 15.60
CA THR A 540 17.08 -16.83 15.93
C THR A 540 17.53 -17.60 14.69
N ASP A 541 17.03 -17.24 13.49
CA ASP A 541 17.39 -17.93 12.25
C ASP A 541 18.84 -17.65 11.86
N ARG A 542 19.50 -18.65 11.30
CA ARG A 542 20.76 -18.44 10.58
C ARG A 542 20.47 -18.29 9.09
N VAL A 543 20.87 -17.16 8.55
CA VAL A 543 20.59 -16.83 7.14
C VAL A 543 21.89 -16.64 6.37
N ARG A 544 21.98 -17.32 5.22
CA ARG A 544 23.07 -17.23 4.28
C ARG A 544 22.56 -16.82 2.91
N VAL A 545 23.30 -15.94 2.24
CA VAL A 545 23.01 -15.52 0.88
C VAL A 545 24.20 -15.90 -0.01
N ASP A 546 23.93 -16.65 -1.07
CA ASP A 546 24.90 -16.97 -2.11
C ASP A 546 24.60 -16.14 -3.37
N VAL A 547 25.62 -15.49 -3.92
CA VAL A 547 25.51 -14.58 -5.05
C VAL A 547 26.19 -15.20 -6.26
N GLU A 548 25.47 -15.28 -7.38
CA GLU A 548 26.02 -15.69 -8.67
C GLU A 548 26.04 -14.48 -9.60
N GLY A 549 27.16 -14.20 -10.21
CA GLY A 549 27.31 -13.05 -11.10
C GLY A 549 28.19 -13.39 -12.29
N TYR A 550 28.03 -12.60 -13.34
CA TYR A 550 28.65 -12.82 -14.63
C TYR A 550 29.35 -11.56 -15.11
N ALA A 551 30.56 -11.70 -15.61
CA ALA A 551 31.31 -10.64 -16.27
C ALA A 551 31.72 -11.07 -17.68
N GLU A 552 31.82 -10.11 -18.58
CA GLU A 552 32.31 -10.32 -19.94
C GLU A 552 33.74 -10.89 -19.90
N GLY A 553 34.01 -11.89 -20.74
CA GLY A 553 35.33 -12.52 -20.80
C GLY A 553 35.74 -13.29 -19.54
N GLY A 554 34.82 -13.57 -18.61
CA GLY A 554 35.12 -14.27 -17.37
C GLY A 554 35.92 -13.43 -16.36
N ALA A 555 35.90 -12.11 -16.46
CA ALA A 555 36.62 -11.22 -15.54
C ALA A 555 36.14 -11.43 -14.09
N ARG A 556 37.07 -11.28 -13.13
CA ARG A 556 36.75 -11.41 -11.71
C ARG A 556 35.85 -10.29 -11.24
N LEU A 557 34.71 -10.64 -10.62
CA LEU A 557 33.77 -9.71 -10.01
C LEU A 557 34.26 -9.28 -8.63
N ALA A 558 34.21 -7.96 -8.38
CA ALA A 558 34.26 -7.42 -7.03
C ALA A 558 32.82 -7.26 -6.52
N VAL A 559 32.48 -7.98 -5.45
CA VAL A 559 31.12 -7.96 -4.87
C VAL A 559 31.14 -7.24 -3.53
N SER A 560 30.23 -6.29 -3.33
CA SER A 560 29.97 -5.63 -2.05
C SER A 560 28.51 -5.76 -1.69
N VAL A 561 28.22 -5.91 -0.39
CA VAL A 561 26.87 -6.15 0.10
C VAL A 561 26.62 -5.29 1.33
N ASP A 562 25.48 -4.61 1.35
CA ASP A 562 25.03 -3.84 2.51
C ASP A 562 23.55 -4.04 2.81
N VAL A 563 23.17 -3.87 4.06
CA VAL A 563 21.80 -3.88 4.52
C VAL A 563 21.30 -2.44 4.59
N LEU A 564 20.20 -2.17 3.90
CA LEU A 564 19.52 -0.89 3.93
C LEU A 564 18.26 -0.99 4.81
N GLY A 565 17.93 0.08 5.50
CA GLY A 565 16.58 0.24 6.06
C GLY A 565 15.55 0.42 4.95
N SER A 566 14.27 0.29 5.29
CA SER A 566 13.15 0.48 4.35
C SER A 566 13.14 1.84 3.65
N GLY A 567 13.77 2.87 4.24
CA GLY A 567 14.00 4.18 3.63
C GLY A 567 15.22 4.29 2.72
N GLY A 568 15.96 3.19 2.46
CA GLY A 568 17.14 3.17 1.56
C GLY A 568 18.46 3.60 2.18
N ARG A 569 18.48 4.01 3.44
CA ARG A 569 19.72 4.35 4.14
C ARG A 569 20.51 3.08 4.44
N SER A 570 21.79 3.03 4.09
CA SER A 570 22.70 1.96 4.48
C SER A 570 22.88 1.94 6.00
N LEU A 571 22.66 0.76 6.59
CA LEU A 571 22.76 0.50 8.02
C LEU A 571 24.08 -0.17 8.36
N VAL A 572 24.47 -1.18 7.56
CA VAL A 572 25.68 -1.97 7.77
C VAL A 572 26.17 -2.58 6.46
N GLU A 573 27.47 -2.53 6.23
CA GLU A 573 28.14 -3.27 5.16
C GLU A 573 28.52 -4.66 5.67
N LEU A 574 28.24 -5.69 4.86
CA LEU A 574 28.46 -7.08 5.24
C LEU A 574 29.73 -7.66 4.60
N PRO A 575 30.52 -8.45 5.34
CA PRO A 575 31.68 -9.12 4.79
C PRO A 575 31.26 -10.18 3.77
N VAL A 576 31.95 -10.20 2.63
CA VAL A 576 31.75 -11.19 1.57
C VAL A 576 32.82 -12.26 1.66
N GLY A 577 32.41 -13.48 2.01
CA GLY A 577 33.28 -14.65 2.05
C GLY A 577 33.25 -15.42 0.73
N ALA A 578 34.14 -16.43 0.62
CA ALA A 578 34.12 -17.38 -0.49
C ALA A 578 33.27 -18.61 -0.14
N GLY A 579 32.32 -18.92 -1.01
CA GLY A 579 31.49 -20.12 -0.95
C GLY A 579 32.04 -21.26 -1.84
N PRO A 580 31.29 -22.37 -1.98
CA PRO A 580 31.61 -23.44 -2.92
C PRO A 580 31.75 -22.91 -4.34
N ALA A 581 32.65 -23.48 -5.11
CA ALA A 581 33.00 -23.05 -6.47
C ALA A 581 33.44 -21.57 -6.59
N GLY A 582 33.87 -20.95 -5.47
CA GLY A 582 34.31 -19.55 -5.45
C GLY A 582 33.19 -18.50 -5.50
N LEU A 583 31.94 -18.91 -5.37
CA LEU A 583 30.81 -17.96 -5.35
C LEU A 583 30.86 -17.08 -4.10
N PRO A 584 30.60 -15.77 -4.23
CA PRO A 584 30.42 -14.86 -3.10
C PRO A 584 29.33 -15.34 -2.14
N ARG A 585 29.67 -15.40 -0.85
CA ARG A 585 28.80 -15.88 0.23
C ARG A 585 28.72 -14.85 1.35
N ILE A 586 27.53 -14.58 1.81
CA ILE A 586 27.23 -13.58 2.83
C ILE A 586 26.46 -14.23 3.98
N ALA A 587 26.90 -14.02 5.21
CA ALA A 587 26.09 -14.30 6.40
C ALA A 587 25.26 -13.07 6.74
N LEU A 588 23.94 -13.21 6.71
CA LEU A 588 23.02 -12.10 7.04
C LEU A 588 22.76 -12.12 8.56
N PRO A 589 23.18 -11.08 9.31
CA PRO A 589 23.12 -11.06 10.76
C PRO A 589 21.75 -10.65 11.29
N VAL A 590 20.69 -11.43 11.03
CA VAL A 590 19.31 -11.10 11.43
C VAL A 590 19.15 -10.95 12.95
N SER A 591 19.96 -11.59 13.76
CA SER A 591 19.95 -11.47 15.22
C SER A 591 20.31 -10.07 15.73
N SER A 592 21.11 -9.31 14.96
CA SER A 592 21.52 -7.93 15.31
C SER A 592 20.57 -6.85 14.79
N LEU A 593 19.61 -7.23 13.93
CA LEU A 593 18.64 -6.30 13.37
C LEU A 593 17.40 -6.21 14.29
N ALA A 594 16.82 -5.02 14.39
CA ALA A 594 15.52 -4.84 15.02
C ALA A 594 14.41 -5.50 14.17
N GLN A 595 13.23 -5.71 14.77
CA GLN A 595 12.05 -6.10 13.98
C GLN A 595 11.72 -5.03 12.94
N GLY A 596 11.45 -5.46 11.70
CA GLY A 596 11.14 -4.53 10.61
C GLY A 596 11.53 -5.04 9.24
N THR A 597 11.28 -4.21 8.24
CA THR A 597 11.57 -4.49 6.84
C THR A 597 12.90 -3.86 6.44
N TYR A 598 13.71 -4.64 5.75
CA TYR A 598 15.05 -4.29 5.29
C TYR A 598 15.24 -4.65 3.84
N ILE A 599 16.30 -4.11 3.23
CA ILE A 599 16.73 -4.46 1.88
C ILE A 599 18.19 -4.87 1.94
N LEU A 600 18.52 -6.05 1.43
CA LEU A 600 19.87 -6.46 1.14
C LEU A 600 20.23 -5.97 -0.26
N ARG A 601 21.21 -5.07 -0.36
CA ARG A 601 21.74 -4.57 -1.63
C ARG A 601 23.04 -5.29 -1.97
N VAL A 602 23.04 -5.94 -3.12
CA VAL A 602 24.19 -6.64 -3.67
C VAL A 602 24.69 -5.89 -4.89
N ARG A 603 25.93 -5.47 -4.89
CA ARG A 603 26.58 -4.79 -6.02
C ARG A 603 27.76 -5.63 -6.51
N ALA A 604 27.87 -5.78 -7.81
CA ALA A 604 29.00 -6.42 -8.46
C ALA A 604 29.62 -5.47 -9.50
N THR A 605 30.93 -5.38 -9.53
CA THR A 605 31.67 -4.55 -10.47
C THR A 605 32.80 -5.31 -11.13
N ALA A 606 33.04 -5.07 -12.42
CA ALA A 606 34.19 -5.55 -13.17
C ALA A 606 34.51 -4.60 -14.33
N ALA A 607 35.77 -4.29 -14.56
CA ALA A 607 36.24 -3.48 -15.69
C ALA A 607 35.46 -2.17 -15.93
N GLY A 608 35.07 -1.47 -14.83
CA GLY A 608 34.34 -0.21 -14.89
C GLY A 608 32.83 -0.33 -15.17
N ALA A 609 32.30 -1.54 -15.31
CA ALA A 609 30.87 -1.81 -15.38
C ALA A 609 30.36 -2.35 -14.03
N GLY A 610 29.06 -2.18 -13.75
CA GLY A 610 28.44 -2.67 -12.51
C GLY A 610 27.03 -3.15 -12.71
N ALA A 611 26.59 -4.05 -11.83
CA ALA A 611 25.23 -4.50 -11.68
C ALA A 611 24.82 -4.47 -10.20
N GLU A 612 23.55 -4.28 -9.95
CA GLU A 612 22.99 -4.21 -8.60
C GLU A 612 21.72 -5.06 -8.52
N GLU A 613 21.59 -5.86 -7.45
CA GLU A 613 20.39 -6.57 -7.08
C GLU A 613 19.96 -6.21 -5.66
N ARG A 614 18.66 -6.10 -5.44
CA ARG A 614 18.07 -5.76 -4.14
C ARG A 614 17.04 -6.80 -3.73
N ILE A 615 17.17 -7.32 -2.53
CA ILE A 615 16.27 -8.30 -1.93
C ILE A 615 15.66 -7.69 -0.69
N ALA A 616 14.35 -7.49 -0.69
CA ALA A 616 13.65 -7.10 0.53
C ALA A 616 13.46 -8.33 1.44
N PHE A 617 13.56 -8.12 2.75
CA PHE A 617 13.28 -9.13 3.77
C PHE A 617 12.71 -8.50 5.04
N GLU A 618 12.01 -9.31 5.83
CA GLU A 618 11.41 -8.91 7.10
C GLU A 618 12.08 -9.68 8.24
N VAL A 619 12.46 -8.97 9.30
CA VAL A 619 12.90 -9.56 10.56
C VAL A 619 11.71 -9.61 11.50
N THR A 620 11.35 -10.82 11.91
CA THR A 620 10.24 -11.10 12.84
C THR A 620 10.76 -11.35 14.25
N PRO A 621 9.88 -11.41 15.28
CA PRO A 621 10.24 -11.70 16.65
C PRO A 621 11.07 -12.95 16.84
#